data_4b6d33caf40b22fa7e756bf2ad6b12aa
#
_entry.id   4b6d33caf40b22fa7e756bf2ad6b12aa
#
_cell.length_a   1.000
_cell.length_b   1.000
_cell.length_c   1.000
_cell.angle_alpha   90.00
_cell.angle_beta   90.00
_cell.angle_gamma   90.00
#
_symmetry.space_group_name_H-M   'P 1'
#
loop_
_entity.id
_entity.type
_entity.pdbx_description
1 polymer ?
#
loop_
_entity_poly.entity_id
_entity_poly.type
_entity_poly.pdbx_seq_one_letter_code
_entity_poly.pdbx_strand_id
1 'polypeptide(L)'
;MCIRDRGRLLVVDEAEELAGIITKGDITQGLLEALQRDYQAEDVKRYRASHLFKDIISDRTSLILRYRIEPRDFTRGGTASSHIKQALVRLGANSQIARRCGIAVYEAEMNLIIHASNGGVIRVEIDPHLIVMEAVDEGPGIQDVELAKKAGYTTASDEIHAMGFGAGMGLKNIERCVDEMLLESQIGEGTQLKMEIHLQAHETFRKTNHLDEETN
;
A
#
# COMPACT_ATOMS: atom_id res chain seq x y z
N MET A 1 14.37 21.97 32.54
CA MET A 1 13.14 22.72 32.16
C MET A 1 12.87 22.49 30.69
N CYS A 2 11.97 21.55 30.35
CA CYS A 2 11.66 21.23 28.95
C CYS A 2 10.68 22.27 28.39
N ILE A 3 11.14 23.10 27.48
CA ILE A 3 10.25 23.95 26.69
C ILE A 3 9.64 23.08 25.61
N ARG A 4 8.39 22.71 25.78
CA ARG A 4 7.57 21.97 24.83
C ARG A 4 7.12 22.92 23.73
N ASP A 5 7.91 23.12 22.71
CA ASP A 5 7.40 23.67 21.46
C ASP A 5 7.02 22.52 20.52
N ARG A 6 5.94 22.72 19.75
CA ARG A 6 5.23 21.70 18.97
C ARG A 6 6.16 20.89 18.06
N GLY A 7 6.66 19.75 18.58
CA GLY A 7 7.34 18.74 17.80
C GLY A 7 8.87 18.86 17.73
N ARG A 8 9.50 19.66 18.58
CA ARG A 8 10.96 19.77 18.70
C ARG A 8 11.40 19.54 20.14
N LEU A 9 12.49 18.78 20.34
CA LEU A 9 13.14 18.58 21.64
C LEU A 9 14.53 19.19 21.58
N LEU A 10 14.85 20.02 22.55
CA LEU A 10 16.21 20.54 22.74
C LEU A 10 17.05 19.50 23.47
N VAL A 11 18.20 19.20 22.93
CA VAL A 11 19.19 18.31 23.55
C VAL A 11 20.30 19.20 24.13
N VAL A 12 20.59 19.01 25.41
CA VAL A 12 21.68 19.67 26.11
C VAL A 12 22.73 18.63 26.52
N ASP A 13 23.98 19.05 26.59
CA ASP A 13 25.08 18.22 27.05
C ASP A 13 25.15 18.18 28.60
N GLU A 14 26.18 17.53 29.13
CA GLU A 14 26.38 17.41 30.58
C GLU A 14 26.69 18.77 31.26
N ALA A 15 27.06 19.79 30.49
CA ALA A 15 27.31 21.15 30.96
C ALA A 15 26.05 22.06 30.82
N GLU A 16 24.88 21.46 30.47
CA GLU A 16 23.61 22.15 30.19
C GLU A 16 23.68 23.11 28.97
N GLU A 17 24.69 22.99 28.11
CA GLU A 17 24.76 23.76 26.87
C GLU A 17 23.99 23.06 25.76
N LEU A 18 23.45 23.85 24.82
CA LEU A 18 22.63 23.33 23.71
C LEU A 18 23.51 22.50 22.75
N ALA A 19 23.34 21.18 22.79
CA ALA A 19 24.03 20.23 21.92
C ALA A 19 23.30 20.00 20.58
N GLY A 20 21.96 20.19 20.54
CA GLY A 20 21.19 20.02 19.32
C GLY A 20 19.69 20.13 19.48
N ILE A 21 18.99 19.88 18.41
CA ILE A 21 17.52 19.85 18.36
C ILE A 21 17.10 18.55 17.67
N ILE A 22 16.24 17.79 18.34
CA ILE A 22 15.60 16.59 17.76
C ILE A 22 14.19 16.96 17.35
N THR A 23 13.85 16.69 16.08
CA THR A 23 12.50 16.85 15.56
C THR A 23 11.76 15.51 15.58
N LYS A 24 10.42 15.57 15.41
CA LYS A 24 9.61 14.37 15.20
C LYS A 24 10.10 13.56 13.98
N GLY A 25 10.61 14.24 12.94
CA GLY A 25 11.20 13.61 11.76
C GLY A 25 12.45 12.80 12.11
N ASP A 26 13.35 13.36 12.92
CA ASP A 26 14.58 12.69 13.33
C ASP A 26 14.32 11.45 14.18
N ILE A 27 13.30 11.49 15.04
CA ILE A 27 12.87 10.32 15.83
C ILE A 27 12.30 9.24 14.90
N THR A 28 11.46 9.63 13.94
CA THR A 28 10.89 8.69 12.97
C THR A 28 11.98 8.08 12.08
N GLN A 29 12.92 8.89 11.63
CA GLN A 29 14.05 8.45 10.84
C GLN A 29 14.95 7.48 11.62
N GLY A 30 15.31 7.84 12.86
CA GLY A 30 16.12 6.99 13.74
C GLY A 30 15.44 5.65 14.07
N LEU A 31 14.11 5.65 14.28
CA LEU A 31 13.34 4.43 14.49
C LEU A 31 13.34 3.54 13.24
N LEU A 32 13.17 4.14 12.05
CA LEU A 32 13.23 3.44 10.76
C LEU A 32 14.61 2.81 10.53
N GLU A 33 15.67 3.55 10.82
CA GLU A 33 17.05 3.06 10.70
C GLU A 33 17.36 1.95 11.71
N ALA A 34 16.84 2.03 12.93
CA ALA A 34 16.96 0.97 13.94
C ALA A 34 16.24 -0.30 13.49
N LEU A 35 14.99 -0.17 13.00
CA LEU A 35 14.22 -1.29 12.45
C LEU A 35 14.90 -1.92 11.22
N GLN A 36 15.48 -1.12 10.35
CA GLN A 36 16.24 -1.63 9.20
C GLN A 36 17.51 -2.38 9.62
N ARG A 37 18.21 -1.90 10.65
CA ARG A 37 19.40 -2.60 11.20
C ARG A 37 19.04 -3.93 11.84
N ASP A 38 17.96 -3.98 12.61
CA ASP A 38 17.48 -5.23 13.22
C ASP A 38 17.02 -6.22 12.15
N TYR A 39 16.36 -5.74 11.09
CA TYR A 39 15.93 -6.55 9.96
C TYR A 39 17.11 -7.13 9.18
N GLN A 40 18.14 -6.31 8.90
CA GLN A 40 19.38 -6.78 8.25
C GLN A 40 20.16 -7.77 9.13
N ALA A 41 20.16 -7.58 10.45
CA ALA A 41 20.79 -8.51 11.37
C ALA A 41 20.08 -9.86 11.44
N GLU A 42 18.75 -9.90 11.33
CA GLU A 42 17.97 -11.13 11.22
C GLU A 42 18.18 -11.83 9.87
N ASP A 43 18.22 -11.09 8.77
CA ASP A 43 18.51 -11.65 7.44
C ASP A 43 19.88 -12.30 7.35
N VAL A 44 20.91 -11.69 7.97
CA VAL A 44 22.26 -12.30 8.06
C VAL A 44 22.24 -13.56 8.92
N LYS A 45 21.47 -13.60 10.00
CA LYS A 45 21.29 -14.82 10.82
C LYS A 45 20.54 -15.91 10.06
N ARG A 46 19.49 -15.57 9.31
CA ARG A 46 18.74 -16.49 8.44
C ARG A 46 19.61 -17.02 7.30
N TYR A 47 20.39 -16.16 6.64
CA TYR A 47 21.33 -16.57 5.60
C TYR A 47 22.36 -17.57 6.10
N ARG A 48 22.90 -17.40 7.31
CA ARG A 48 23.80 -18.38 7.95
C ARG A 48 23.10 -19.69 8.33
N ALA A 49 21.83 -19.63 8.73
CA ALA A 49 21.05 -20.83 9.03
C ALA A 49 20.67 -21.61 7.75
N SER A 50 20.38 -20.92 6.63
CA SER A 50 20.03 -21.57 5.37
C SER A 50 21.17 -22.36 4.72
N HIS A 51 22.44 -22.03 5.03
CA HIS A 51 23.58 -22.80 4.57
C HIS A 51 23.79 -24.12 5.36
N LEU A 52 23.18 -24.24 6.53
CA LEU A 52 23.25 -25.46 7.37
C LEU A 52 22.16 -26.49 7.06
N PHE A 53 21.09 -26.06 6.38
CA PHE A 53 19.96 -26.92 6.04
C PHE A 53 19.61 -26.76 4.55
N LYS A 54 20.05 -27.70 3.73
CA LYS A 54 19.84 -27.69 2.28
C LYS A 54 18.37 -27.82 1.80
N ASP A 55 17.43 -28.04 2.72
CA ASP A 55 16.03 -28.34 2.42
C ASP A 55 15.00 -27.41 3.10
N ILE A 56 15.42 -26.23 3.58
CA ILE A 56 14.44 -25.24 4.05
C ILE A 56 14.00 -24.41 2.85
N ILE A 57 12.75 -24.62 2.42
CA ILE A 57 12.04 -23.72 1.51
C ILE A 57 12.07 -22.34 2.16
N SER A 58 12.74 -21.38 1.50
CA SER A 58 12.83 -20.01 1.95
C SER A 58 11.43 -19.46 2.24
N ASP A 59 11.17 -19.07 3.49
CA ASP A 59 9.98 -18.29 3.82
C ASP A 59 9.89 -17.09 2.90
N ARG A 60 8.76 -16.99 2.18
CA ARG A 60 8.47 -15.82 1.37
C ARG A 60 8.35 -14.63 2.29
N THR A 61 9.28 -13.71 2.22
CA THR A 61 9.14 -12.44 2.95
C THR A 61 8.15 -11.59 2.19
N SER A 62 6.90 -11.56 2.64
CA SER A 62 5.87 -10.67 2.10
C SER A 62 5.58 -9.53 3.07
N LEU A 63 5.34 -8.33 2.55
CA LEU A 63 4.81 -7.21 3.29
C LEU A 63 3.30 -7.17 3.11
N ILE A 64 2.55 -7.21 4.21
CA ILE A 64 1.10 -7.10 4.19
C ILE A 64 0.70 -5.74 4.74
N LEU A 65 -0.06 -4.98 3.94
CA LEU A 65 -0.70 -3.74 4.31
C LEU A 65 -2.22 -3.95 4.38
N ARG A 66 -2.87 -3.44 5.42
CA ARG A 66 -4.31 -3.58 5.60
C ARG A 66 -4.93 -2.25 5.97
N TYR A 67 -6.01 -1.89 5.27
CA TYR A 67 -6.75 -0.65 5.46
C TYR A 67 -8.24 -0.95 5.65
N ARG A 68 -8.83 -0.36 6.69
CA ARG A 68 -10.27 -0.31 6.84
C ARG A 68 -10.80 0.93 6.15
N ILE A 69 -11.79 0.75 5.30
CA ILE A 69 -12.43 1.81 4.54
C ILE A 69 -13.83 2.03 5.11
N GLU A 70 -14.10 3.25 5.54
CA GLU A 70 -15.42 3.61 6.07
C GLU A 70 -16.36 4.01 4.92
N PRO A 71 -17.64 3.62 4.99
CA PRO A 71 -18.61 3.96 3.95
C PRO A 71 -18.82 5.46 3.91
N ARG A 72 -18.98 6.03 2.72
CA ARG A 72 -19.24 7.46 2.46
C ARG A 72 -18.18 8.44 3.01
N ASP A 73 -17.01 7.98 3.41
CA ASP A 73 -15.92 8.84 3.83
C ASP A 73 -15.11 9.35 2.63
N PHE A 74 -15.71 10.25 1.86
CA PHE A 74 -15.05 10.89 0.72
C PHE A 74 -13.87 11.78 1.11
N THR A 75 -13.81 12.22 2.38
CA THR A 75 -12.71 13.07 2.87
C THR A 75 -11.39 12.32 2.99
N ARG A 76 -11.45 11.01 3.22
CA ARG A 76 -10.31 10.11 3.28
C ARG A 76 -10.12 9.30 2.00
N GLY A 77 -10.99 9.47 1.02
CA GLY A 77 -10.86 8.80 -0.29
C GLY A 77 -9.49 9.05 -0.91
N GLY A 78 -8.82 7.99 -1.32
CA GLY A 78 -7.45 8.03 -1.86
C GLY A 78 -6.33 7.91 -0.82
N THR A 79 -6.64 7.79 0.47
CA THR A 79 -5.62 7.65 1.53
C THR A 79 -4.91 6.30 1.44
N ALA A 80 -5.64 5.19 1.31
CA ALA A 80 -5.07 3.86 1.21
C ALA A 80 -4.20 3.74 -0.05
N SER A 81 -4.71 4.18 -1.20
CA SER A 81 -3.99 4.16 -2.47
C SER A 81 -2.70 4.99 -2.44
N SER A 82 -2.73 6.16 -1.81
CA SER A 82 -1.55 7.03 -1.65
C SER A 82 -0.49 6.38 -0.76
N HIS A 83 -0.88 5.77 0.36
CA HIS A 83 0.04 5.08 1.26
C HIS A 83 0.66 3.85 0.60
N ILE A 84 -0.12 3.05 -0.11
CA ILE A 84 0.36 1.87 -0.84
C ILE A 84 1.36 2.28 -1.92
N LYS A 85 1.02 3.30 -2.72
CA LYS A 85 1.93 3.84 -3.73
C LYS A 85 3.26 4.30 -3.11
N GLN A 86 3.22 5.02 -1.98
CA GLN A 86 4.42 5.47 -1.27
C GLN A 86 5.24 4.30 -0.72
N ALA A 87 4.57 3.27 -0.15
CA ALA A 87 5.23 2.07 0.33
C ALA A 87 5.97 1.34 -0.81
N LEU A 88 5.32 1.15 -1.95
CA LEU A 88 5.93 0.54 -3.13
C LEU A 88 7.15 1.32 -3.64
N VAL A 89 7.07 2.64 -3.69
CA VAL A 89 8.22 3.49 -4.08
C VAL A 89 9.36 3.34 -3.08
N ARG A 90 9.08 3.32 -1.77
CA ARG A 90 10.10 3.11 -0.72
C ARG A 90 10.74 1.73 -0.77
N LEU A 91 9.97 0.72 -1.18
CA LEU A 91 10.47 -0.63 -1.41
C LEU A 91 11.27 -0.75 -2.73
N GLY A 92 11.38 0.33 -3.52
CA GLY A 92 12.14 0.36 -4.77
C GLY A 92 11.38 -0.12 -6.00
N ALA A 93 10.07 -0.29 -5.92
CA ALA A 93 9.26 -0.59 -7.10
C ALA A 93 9.39 0.53 -8.14
N ASN A 94 9.41 0.15 -9.43
CA ASN A 94 9.45 1.18 -10.47
C ASN A 94 8.18 2.05 -10.44
N SER A 95 8.28 3.26 -10.99
CA SER A 95 7.20 4.24 -10.95
C SER A 95 5.94 3.78 -11.69
N GLN A 96 6.08 2.92 -12.71
CA GLN A 96 4.96 2.37 -13.47
C GLN A 96 4.17 1.36 -12.62
N ILE A 97 4.83 0.44 -11.94
CA ILE A 97 4.19 -0.51 -11.01
C ILE A 97 3.49 0.24 -9.87
N ALA A 98 4.20 1.18 -9.21
CA ALA A 98 3.60 1.98 -8.14
C ALA A 98 2.37 2.79 -8.60
N ARG A 99 2.39 3.29 -9.85
CA ARG A 99 1.25 3.99 -10.46
C ARG A 99 0.09 3.02 -10.75
N ARG A 100 0.35 1.86 -11.35
CA ARG A 100 -0.66 0.84 -11.66
C ARG A 100 -1.38 0.40 -10.38
N CYS A 101 -0.63 0.02 -9.35
CA CYS A 101 -1.18 -0.32 -8.03
C CYS A 101 -1.98 0.83 -7.42
N GLY A 102 -1.44 2.05 -7.46
CA GLY A 102 -2.12 3.23 -6.91
C GLY A 102 -3.47 3.48 -7.56
N ILE A 103 -3.59 3.35 -8.89
CA ILE A 103 -4.87 3.51 -9.61
C ILE A 103 -5.82 2.38 -9.24
N ALA A 104 -5.38 1.12 -9.30
CA ALA A 104 -6.22 -0.03 -8.99
C ALA A 104 -6.80 0.03 -7.57
N VAL A 105 -5.95 0.36 -6.58
CA VAL A 105 -6.39 0.52 -5.19
C VAL A 105 -7.32 1.72 -5.03
N TYR A 106 -7.05 2.85 -5.69
CA TYR A 106 -7.93 4.03 -5.62
C TYR A 106 -9.34 3.72 -6.11
N GLU A 107 -9.48 3.05 -7.24
CA GLU A 107 -10.79 2.67 -7.78
C GLU A 107 -11.50 1.67 -6.85
N ALA A 108 -10.77 0.70 -6.29
CA ALA A 108 -11.32 -0.22 -5.31
C ALA A 108 -11.74 0.48 -4.00
N GLU A 109 -10.94 1.43 -3.51
CA GLU A 109 -11.24 2.26 -2.33
C GLU A 109 -12.51 3.08 -2.56
N MET A 110 -12.63 3.72 -3.73
CA MET A 110 -13.82 4.48 -4.10
C MET A 110 -15.06 3.59 -4.24
N ASN A 111 -14.93 2.38 -4.77
CA ASN A 111 -16.04 1.43 -4.82
C ASN A 111 -16.54 1.07 -3.41
N LEU A 112 -15.64 0.83 -2.45
CA LEU A 112 -16.02 0.58 -1.06
C LEU A 112 -16.71 1.79 -0.42
N ILE A 113 -16.21 3.01 -0.66
CA ILE A 113 -16.80 4.24 -0.13
C ILE A 113 -18.22 4.47 -0.69
N ILE A 114 -18.41 4.22 -1.99
CA ILE A 114 -19.65 4.54 -2.72
C ILE A 114 -20.70 3.45 -2.53
N HIS A 115 -20.33 2.18 -2.67
CA HIS A 115 -21.28 1.09 -2.86
C HIS A 115 -21.40 0.16 -1.66
N ALA A 116 -20.38 0.06 -0.80
CA ALA A 116 -20.42 -0.82 0.36
C ALA A 116 -21.15 -0.14 1.54
N SER A 117 -22.26 -0.72 1.98
CA SER A 117 -23.09 -0.14 3.06
C SER A 117 -22.35 -0.01 4.40
N ASN A 118 -21.42 -0.94 4.67
CA ASN A 118 -20.63 -1.03 5.90
C ASN A 118 -19.14 -0.72 5.67
N GLY A 119 -18.80 -0.13 4.50
CA GLY A 119 -17.42 0.01 4.08
C GLY A 119 -16.78 -1.34 3.78
N GLY A 120 -15.48 -1.46 3.99
CA GLY A 120 -14.80 -2.71 3.69
C GLY A 120 -13.34 -2.70 4.12
N VAL A 121 -12.60 -3.68 3.64
CA VAL A 121 -11.18 -3.84 3.92
C VAL A 121 -10.41 -3.96 2.61
N ILE A 122 -9.34 -3.18 2.49
CA ILE A 122 -8.33 -3.38 1.45
C ILE A 122 -7.12 -4.04 2.09
N ARG A 123 -6.68 -5.16 1.52
CA ARG A 123 -5.47 -5.89 1.87
C ARG A 123 -4.54 -5.89 0.66
N VAL A 124 -3.29 -5.55 0.88
CA VAL A 124 -2.25 -5.62 -0.14
C VAL A 124 -1.11 -6.45 0.38
N GLU A 125 -0.75 -7.49 -0.35
CA GLU A 125 0.41 -8.33 -0.10
C GLU A 125 1.43 -8.11 -1.21
N ILE A 126 2.65 -7.78 -0.80
CA ILE A 126 3.76 -7.45 -1.69
C ILE A 126 4.84 -8.47 -1.46
N ASP A 127 5.14 -9.29 -2.45
CA ASP A 127 6.29 -10.17 -2.49
C ASP A 127 7.24 -9.82 -3.67
N PRO A 128 8.43 -10.42 -3.77
CA PRO A 128 9.38 -10.09 -4.84
C PRO A 128 8.90 -10.37 -6.27
N HIS A 129 7.85 -11.15 -6.45
CA HIS A 129 7.38 -11.61 -7.77
C HIS A 129 5.94 -11.23 -8.05
N LEU A 130 5.16 -10.88 -7.03
CA LEU A 130 3.73 -10.68 -7.14
C LEU A 130 3.25 -9.63 -6.14
N ILE A 131 2.35 -8.77 -6.59
CA ILE A 131 1.56 -7.90 -5.72
C ILE A 131 0.11 -8.34 -5.82
N VAL A 132 -0.46 -8.78 -4.70
CA VAL A 132 -1.88 -9.13 -4.58
C VAL A 132 -2.60 -8.04 -3.82
N MET A 133 -3.67 -7.51 -4.40
CA MET A 133 -4.53 -6.50 -3.80
C MET A 133 -5.95 -7.06 -3.71
N GLU A 134 -6.53 -7.06 -2.53
CA GLU A 134 -7.88 -7.55 -2.27
C GLU A 134 -8.72 -6.43 -1.66
N ALA A 135 -9.92 -6.24 -2.18
CA ALA A 135 -10.95 -5.39 -1.58
C ALA A 135 -12.17 -6.23 -1.28
N VAL A 136 -12.60 -6.22 -0.02
CA VAL A 136 -13.71 -7.07 0.47
C VAL A 136 -14.68 -6.20 1.24
N ASP A 137 -15.97 -6.37 0.95
CA ASP A 137 -17.09 -5.80 1.70
C ASP A 137 -18.16 -6.84 2.03
N GLU A 138 -18.94 -6.55 3.04
CA GLU A 138 -20.15 -7.27 3.44
C GLU A 138 -21.41 -6.42 3.12
N GLY A 139 -21.41 -5.80 1.94
CA GLY A 139 -22.47 -4.92 1.49
C GLY A 139 -23.60 -5.63 0.73
N PRO A 140 -24.34 -4.89 -0.08
CA PRO A 140 -25.51 -5.44 -0.79
C PRO A 140 -25.17 -6.46 -1.89
N GLY A 141 -23.91 -6.55 -2.28
CA GLY A 141 -23.47 -7.32 -3.43
C GLY A 141 -23.85 -6.70 -4.78
N ILE A 142 -23.39 -7.31 -5.85
CA ILE A 142 -23.60 -6.87 -7.23
C ILE A 142 -24.55 -7.84 -7.93
N GLN A 143 -25.67 -7.34 -8.44
CA GLN A 143 -26.70 -8.16 -9.08
C GLN A 143 -26.22 -8.79 -10.39
N ASP A 144 -25.49 -8.03 -11.19
CA ASP A 144 -24.95 -8.48 -12.49
C ASP A 144 -23.49 -8.02 -12.60
N VAL A 145 -22.58 -8.94 -12.32
CA VAL A 145 -21.13 -8.69 -12.33
C VAL A 145 -20.63 -8.35 -13.74
N GLU A 146 -21.21 -8.98 -14.77
CA GLU A 146 -20.79 -8.71 -16.16
C GLU A 146 -21.28 -7.33 -16.64
N LEU A 147 -22.45 -6.91 -16.17
CA LEU A 147 -22.95 -5.57 -16.42
C LEU A 147 -22.11 -4.51 -15.67
N ALA A 148 -21.73 -4.80 -14.42
CA ALA A 148 -20.91 -3.91 -13.61
C ALA A 148 -19.51 -3.65 -14.21
N LYS A 149 -18.95 -4.61 -14.96
CA LYS A 149 -17.67 -4.46 -15.67
C LYS A 149 -17.77 -3.59 -16.94
N LYS A 150 -18.98 -3.27 -17.43
CA LYS A 150 -19.13 -2.44 -18.63
C LYS A 150 -18.82 -0.99 -18.30
N ALA A 151 -18.06 -0.35 -19.18
CA ALA A 151 -17.72 1.08 -19.07
C ALA A 151 -19.00 1.94 -19.04
N GLY A 152 -19.08 2.85 -18.08
CA GLY A 152 -20.20 3.77 -17.91
C GLY A 152 -21.35 3.22 -17.09
N TYR A 153 -21.35 1.93 -16.71
CA TYR A 153 -22.35 1.40 -15.81
C TYR A 153 -22.04 1.75 -14.36
N THR A 154 -23.02 2.29 -13.65
CA THR A 154 -22.90 2.65 -12.24
C THR A 154 -24.27 2.57 -11.55
N THR A 155 -24.24 2.28 -10.25
CA THR A 155 -25.39 2.36 -9.34
C THR A 155 -25.25 3.53 -8.35
N ALA A 156 -24.28 4.43 -8.59
CA ALA A 156 -24.09 5.61 -7.77
C ALA A 156 -25.29 6.57 -7.88
N SER A 157 -25.64 7.22 -6.77
CA SER A 157 -26.73 8.19 -6.72
C SER A 157 -26.36 9.51 -7.42
N ASP A 158 -27.38 10.31 -7.78
CA ASP A 158 -27.19 11.64 -8.37
C ASP A 158 -26.35 12.56 -7.47
N GLU A 159 -26.44 12.39 -6.14
CA GLU A 159 -25.61 13.14 -5.19
C GLU A 159 -24.12 12.82 -5.35
N ILE A 160 -23.78 11.55 -5.55
CA ILE A 160 -22.41 11.09 -5.77
C ILE A 160 -21.89 11.61 -7.11
N HIS A 161 -22.73 11.60 -8.14
CA HIS A 161 -22.40 12.19 -9.44
C HIS A 161 -22.18 13.70 -9.34
N ALA A 162 -22.98 14.43 -8.56
CA ALA A 162 -22.80 15.85 -8.33
C ALA A 162 -21.46 16.18 -7.62
N MET A 163 -20.94 15.25 -6.82
CA MET A 163 -19.59 15.35 -6.23
C MET A 163 -18.46 14.97 -7.19
N GLY A 164 -18.78 14.53 -8.41
CA GLY A 164 -17.78 14.16 -9.43
C GLY A 164 -17.34 12.71 -9.39
N PHE A 165 -18.02 11.84 -8.61
CA PHE A 165 -17.70 10.42 -8.50
C PHE A 165 -18.74 9.54 -9.23
N GLY A 166 -18.46 8.25 -9.34
CA GLY A 166 -19.43 7.27 -9.83
C GLY A 166 -19.63 7.25 -11.35
N ALA A 167 -18.64 7.66 -12.14
CA ALA A 167 -18.71 7.69 -13.61
C ALA A 167 -18.81 6.28 -14.27
N GLY A 168 -18.81 5.20 -13.50
CA GLY A 168 -18.91 3.82 -14.01
C GLY A 168 -17.65 3.35 -14.75
N MET A 169 -16.50 3.92 -14.46
CA MET A 169 -15.22 3.55 -15.08
C MET A 169 -14.29 2.76 -14.16
N GLY A 170 -14.61 2.62 -12.87
CA GLY A 170 -13.72 2.09 -11.85
C GLY A 170 -13.20 0.69 -12.17
N LEU A 171 -14.08 -0.29 -12.37
CA LEU A 171 -13.70 -1.67 -12.71
C LEU A 171 -12.91 -1.74 -14.03
N LYS A 172 -13.25 -0.92 -15.02
CA LYS A 172 -12.52 -0.86 -16.29
C LYS A 172 -11.11 -0.27 -16.14
N ASN A 173 -10.95 0.71 -15.25
CA ASN A 173 -9.65 1.27 -14.93
C ASN A 173 -8.79 0.25 -14.16
N ILE A 174 -9.38 -0.50 -13.24
CA ILE A 174 -8.69 -1.60 -12.55
C ILE A 174 -8.20 -2.63 -13.57
N GLU A 175 -9.08 -3.14 -14.42
CA GLU A 175 -8.75 -4.15 -15.44
C GLU A 175 -7.56 -3.73 -16.32
N ARG A 176 -7.44 -2.44 -16.65
CA ARG A 176 -6.31 -1.90 -17.42
C ARG A 176 -5.02 -1.76 -16.62
N CYS A 177 -5.11 -1.71 -15.31
CA CYS A 177 -3.97 -1.46 -14.42
C CYS A 177 -3.38 -2.73 -13.81
N VAL A 178 -4.06 -3.87 -13.88
CA VAL A 178 -3.62 -5.15 -13.29
C VAL A 178 -3.38 -6.19 -14.37
N ASP A 179 -2.71 -7.26 -14.04
CA ASP A 179 -2.47 -8.37 -14.96
C ASP A 179 -3.59 -9.41 -14.85
N GLU A 180 -4.13 -9.60 -13.63
CA GLU A 180 -5.29 -10.45 -13.38
C GLU A 180 -6.29 -9.74 -12.45
N MET A 181 -7.59 -9.91 -12.75
CA MET A 181 -8.69 -9.39 -11.95
C MET A 181 -9.78 -10.44 -11.80
N LEU A 182 -10.11 -10.78 -10.57
CA LEU A 182 -11.24 -11.64 -10.21
C LEU A 182 -12.23 -10.82 -9.38
N LEU A 183 -13.47 -10.77 -9.83
CA LEU A 183 -14.57 -10.11 -9.12
C LEU A 183 -15.65 -11.13 -8.82
N GLU A 184 -15.86 -11.41 -7.55
CA GLU A 184 -16.90 -12.30 -7.03
C GLU A 184 -17.85 -11.49 -6.17
N SER A 185 -19.15 -11.70 -6.35
CA SER A 185 -20.16 -11.01 -5.57
C SER A 185 -21.44 -11.84 -5.45
N GLN A 186 -22.04 -11.79 -4.28
CA GLN A 186 -23.31 -12.43 -3.99
C GLN A 186 -24.24 -11.43 -3.33
N ILE A 187 -25.48 -11.38 -3.81
CA ILE A 187 -26.52 -10.46 -3.27
C ILE A 187 -26.74 -10.75 -1.79
N GLY A 188 -26.59 -9.72 -0.96
CA GLY A 188 -26.78 -9.78 0.49
C GLY A 188 -25.57 -10.32 1.27
N GLU A 189 -24.52 -10.79 0.60
CA GLU A 189 -23.30 -11.28 1.25
C GLU A 189 -22.10 -10.34 1.04
N GLY A 190 -22.10 -9.56 -0.05
CA GLY A 190 -21.06 -8.57 -0.34
C GLY A 190 -20.30 -8.85 -1.62
N THR A 191 -19.09 -8.26 -1.69
CA THR A 191 -18.23 -8.32 -2.88
C THR A 191 -16.78 -8.57 -2.48
N GLN A 192 -16.10 -9.42 -3.23
CA GLN A 192 -14.66 -9.63 -3.18
C GLN A 192 -14.05 -9.31 -4.55
N LEU A 193 -13.12 -8.37 -4.56
CA LEU A 193 -12.34 -8.01 -5.73
C LEU A 193 -10.88 -8.35 -5.46
N LYS A 194 -10.32 -9.29 -6.22
CA LYS A 194 -8.91 -9.65 -6.20
C LYS A 194 -8.22 -9.15 -7.46
N MET A 195 -7.05 -8.56 -7.28
CA MET A 195 -6.26 -7.91 -8.31
C MET A 195 -4.80 -8.32 -8.17
N GLU A 196 -4.14 -8.69 -9.26
CA GLU A 196 -2.76 -9.16 -9.24
C GLU A 196 -1.89 -8.39 -10.25
N ILE A 197 -0.67 -8.06 -9.83
CA ILE A 197 0.37 -7.50 -10.69
C ILE A 197 1.62 -8.36 -10.56
N HIS A 198 2.02 -8.99 -11.65
CA HIS A 198 3.21 -9.83 -11.73
C HIS A 198 4.46 -8.96 -11.89
N LEU A 199 5.46 -9.19 -11.05
CA LEU A 199 6.74 -8.50 -11.09
C LEU A 199 7.74 -9.33 -11.86
N GLN A 200 8.23 -8.82 -13.00
CA GLN A 200 9.30 -9.50 -13.75
C GLN A 200 10.64 -9.31 -13.04
N ALA A 201 11.51 -10.31 -13.08
CA ALA A 201 12.80 -10.32 -12.39
C ALA A 201 13.73 -9.14 -12.73
N HIS A 202 13.50 -8.43 -13.84
CA HIS A 202 14.21 -7.22 -14.26
C HIS A 202 13.58 -5.90 -13.76
N GLU A 203 12.38 -5.94 -13.23
CA GLU A 203 11.67 -4.76 -12.71
C GLU A 203 11.81 -4.61 -11.19
N THR A 204 12.39 -5.60 -10.55
CA THR A 204 12.61 -5.63 -9.11
C THR A 204 13.78 -4.74 -8.73
N PHE A 205 13.49 -3.65 -8.03
CA PHE A 205 14.38 -2.88 -7.18
C PHE A 205 15.71 -2.44 -7.84
N ARG A 206 15.75 -1.23 -8.36
CA ARG A 206 17.02 -0.55 -8.63
C ARG A 206 17.82 -0.52 -7.34
N LYS A 207 18.90 -1.31 -7.27
CA LYS A 207 19.94 -1.12 -6.27
C LYS A 207 20.43 0.32 -6.39
N THR A 208 20.28 1.09 -5.33
CA THR A 208 21.00 2.35 -5.12
C THR A 208 22.48 2.00 -4.90
N ASN A 209 23.18 1.69 -5.99
CA ASN A 209 24.63 1.68 -6.02
C ASN A 209 25.07 2.98 -6.69
N HIS A 210 25.12 4.06 -5.92
CA HIS A 210 25.96 5.21 -6.18
C HIS A 210 26.67 5.53 -4.87
N LEU A 211 27.73 4.81 -4.60
CA LEU A 211 28.88 5.29 -3.84
C LEU A 211 30.09 4.50 -4.32
N ASP A 212 31.13 5.27 -4.62
CA ASP A 212 32.51 4.85 -4.88
C ASP A 212 32.85 4.51 -6.33
N GLU A 213 33.12 5.58 -7.11
CA GLU A 213 34.25 5.64 -8.04
C GLU A 213 34.58 7.12 -8.34
N GLU A 214 35.30 7.76 -7.40
CA GLU A 214 36.18 8.87 -7.71
C GLU A 214 37.28 8.96 -6.62
N THR A 215 38.30 8.17 -6.79
CA THR A 215 39.66 8.50 -6.31
C THR A 215 40.67 7.73 -7.15
N ASN A 216 41.13 8.37 -8.19
CA ASN A 216 42.56 8.25 -8.59
C ASN A 216 42.95 9.47 -9.41
#